data_ac0ea2921525ab5fcfc1c536e3554e2c
#
_entry.id   ac0ea2921525ab5fcfc1c536e3554e2c
#
_cell.length_a   1.000
_cell.length_b   1.000
_cell.length_c   1.000
_cell.angle_alpha   90.00
_cell.angle_beta   90.00
_cell.angle_gamma   90.00
#
_symmetry.space_group_name_H-M   'P 1'
#
loop_
_entity.id
_entity.type
_entity.pdbx_description
1 polymer ?
#
loop_
_entity_poly.entity_id
_entity_poly.type
_entity_poly.pdbx_seq_one_letter_code
_entity_poly.pdbx_strand_id
1 'polypeptide(L)'
;TSQSVGPKILWLQRNRTDLYQQTARILTSTSFLVHRLTGRYVIDHYTAANFSPLYDVSTQSWIEDLADDIVDLEKLPELLWSTDIAGYVSQSAAQATGLAEGTPVTVGTIDAAAEAVSVGVNAPGDMMAMYGSTIFIILRTAQRVSDPRLWYAPWLFEGEHASMAGLATSGTLTHWFRDQFAKDLDPEEAFPLLALEAQDSAPGAKGLLLLPYFSGERTPIHDANAKGSFFGLNLTHTRGDMYRALIEGIAYGTRH
;
A
#
# COMPACT_ATOMS: atom_id res chain seq x y z
N THR A 1 9.20 6.31 7.38
CA THR A 1 8.09 5.64 8.08
C THR A 1 8.39 4.16 8.28
N SER A 2 7.66 3.47 9.15
CA SER A 2 7.76 2.01 9.34
C SER A 2 7.37 1.21 8.07
N GLN A 3 6.71 1.84 7.13
CA GLN A 3 6.34 1.23 5.85
C GLN A 3 7.48 1.26 4.83
N SER A 4 8.40 2.22 4.93
CA SER A 4 9.51 2.40 4.00
C SER A 4 10.55 1.28 4.13
N VAL A 5 11.22 0.95 3.03
CA VAL A 5 12.23 -0.12 2.97
C VAL A 5 13.55 0.30 3.60
N GLY A 6 14.01 1.54 3.39
CA GLY A 6 15.27 2.04 3.93
C GLY A 6 15.47 1.79 5.43
N PRO A 7 14.52 2.17 6.31
CA PRO A 7 14.61 1.86 7.74
C PRO A 7 14.71 0.38 8.08
N LYS A 8 14.12 -0.51 7.27
CA LYS A 8 14.20 -1.96 7.46
C LYS A 8 15.60 -2.48 7.12
N ILE A 9 16.21 -1.94 6.07
CA ILE A 9 17.60 -2.26 5.70
C ILE A 9 18.54 -1.79 6.80
N LEU A 10 18.38 -0.54 7.28
CA LEU A 10 19.18 0.00 8.38
C LEU A 10 19.04 -0.83 9.66
N TRP A 11 17.81 -1.29 9.95
CA TRP A 11 17.59 -2.21 11.07
C TRP A 11 18.37 -3.53 10.92
N LEU A 12 18.33 -4.12 9.72
CA LEU A 12 19.07 -5.35 9.41
C LEU A 12 20.58 -5.13 9.56
N GLN A 13 21.11 -4.05 9.02
CA GLN A 13 22.51 -3.66 9.10
C GLN A 13 22.98 -3.56 10.56
N ARG A 14 22.18 -2.92 11.42
CA ARG A 14 22.53 -2.65 12.83
C ARG A 14 22.31 -3.83 13.77
N ASN A 15 21.27 -4.61 13.53
CA ASN A 15 20.85 -5.66 14.46
C ASN A 15 21.20 -7.08 13.99
N ARG A 16 21.48 -7.25 12.71
CA ARG A 16 21.85 -8.53 12.11
C ARG A 16 23.04 -8.31 11.14
N THR A 17 24.10 -7.71 11.67
CA THR A 17 25.30 -7.32 10.91
C THR A 17 25.93 -8.51 10.20
N ASP A 18 25.96 -9.68 10.83
CA ASP A 18 26.41 -10.93 10.25
C ASP A 18 25.64 -11.30 8.97
N LEU A 19 24.33 -11.21 9.02
CA LEU A 19 23.46 -11.48 7.87
C LEU A 19 23.59 -10.40 6.79
N TYR A 20 23.65 -9.12 7.20
CA TYR A 20 23.82 -8.01 6.27
C TYR A 20 25.14 -8.11 5.49
N GLN A 21 26.24 -8.47 6.16
CA GLN A 21 27.55 -8.65 5.51
C GLN A 21 27.56 -9.80 4.51
N GLN A 22 26.81 -10.87 4.75
CA GLN A 22 26.66 -12.00 3.83
C GLN A 22 25.65 -11.74 2.72
N THR A 23 24.86 -10.65 2.81
CA THR A 23 23.83 -10.30 1.81
C THR A 23 24.50 -9.71 0.58
N ALA A 24 24.38 -10.39 -0.55
CA ALA A 24 24.88 -9.89 -1.83
C ALA A 24 23.92 -8.90 -2.51
N ARG A 25 22.61 -9.11 -2.37
CA ARG A 25 21.57 -8.29 -3.03
C ARG A 25 20.33 -8.16 -2.14
N ILE A 26 19.67 -7.02 -2.23
CA ILE A 26 18.40 -6.74 -1.56
C ILE A 26 17.32 -6.62 -2.65
N LEU A 27 16.32 -7.49 -2.60
CA LEU A 27 15.32 -7.65 -3.64
C LEU A 27 13.91 -7.59 -3.05
N THR A 28 12.96 -7.14 -3.86
CA THR A 28 11.54 -7.42 -3.63
C THR A 28 11.19 -8.82 -4.12
N SER A 29 9.99 -9.30 -3.82
CA SER A 29 9.52 -10.60 -4.32
C SER A 29 9.48 -10.64 -5.86
N THR A 30 9.01 -9.57 -6.49
CA THR A 30 9.01 -9.43 -7.96
C THR A 30 10.42 -9.49 -8.52
N SER A 31 11.34 -8.67 -7.99
CA SER A 31 12.75 -8.67 -8.40
C SER A 31 13.41 -10.03 -8.24
N PHE A 32 13.07 -10.76 -7.17
CA PHE A 32 13.57 -12.12 -6.96
C PHE A 32 13.08 -13.09 -8.02
N LEU A 33 11.79 -13.03 -8.39
CA LEU A 33 11.24 -13.87 -9.45
C LEU A 33 11.88 -13.57 -10.80
N VAL A 34 12.04 -12.28 -11.14
CA VAL A 34 12.73 -11.85 -12.36
C VAL A 34 14.17 -12.36 -12.38
N HIS A 35 14.89 -12.22 -11.24
CA HIS A 35 16.23 -12.77 -11.12
C HIS A 35 16.27 -14.29 -11.32
N ARG A 36 15.35 -15.03 -10.72
CA ARG A 36 15.29 -16.51 -10.87
C ARG A 36 15.02 -16.94 -12.31
N LEU A 37 14.30 -16.14 -13.08
CA LEU A 37 13.98 -16.42 -14.48
C LEU A 37 15.12 -16.01 -15.43
N THR A 38 15.78 -14.87 -15.17
CA THR A 38 16.66 -14.21 -16.15
C THR A 38 18.11 -14.07 -15.71
N GLY A 39 18.38 -14.18 -14.41
CA GLY A 39 19.70 -13.84 -13.81
C GLY A 39 19.90 -12.33 -13.55
N ARG A 40 18.96 -11.45 -13.97
CA ARG A 40 19.09 -9.99 -13.80
C ARG A 40 18.57 -9.52 -12.43
N TYR A 41 19.21 -8.50 -11.87
CA TYR A 41 18.83 -7.84 -10.62
C TYR A 41 18.24 -6.46 -10.94
N VAL A 42 16.93 -6.39 -11.08
CA VAL A 42 16.21 -5.19 -11.51
C VAL A 42 15.03 -4.89 -10.59
N ILE A 43 14.60 -3.62 -10.57
CA ILE A 43 13.41 -3.14 -9.87
C ILE A 43 12.78 -2.02 -10.68
N ASP A 44 11.46 -1.91 -10.66
CA ASP A 44 10.77 -0.81 -11.31
C ASP A 44 10.75 0.45 -10.44
N HIS A 45 10.65 1.61 -11.12
CA HIS A 45 10.64 2.93 -10.48
C HIS A 45 9.47 3.10 -9.49
N TYR A 46 8.29 2.55 -9.78
CA TYR A 46 7.15 2.60 -8.86
C TYR A 46 7.46 1.89 -7.54
N THR A 47 8.00 0.68 -7.62
CA THR A 47 8.39 -0.10 -6.45
C THR A 47 9.55 0.56 -5.70
N ALA A 48 10.56 1.11 -6.43
CA ALA A 48 11.72 1.77 -5.85
C ALA A 48 11.33 3.01 -5.02
N ALA A 49 10.24 3.71 -5.36
CA ALA A 49 9.73 4.84 -4.58
C ALA A 49 9.40 4.47 -3.12
N ASN A 50 9.18 3.19 -2.81
CA ASN A 50 8.99 2.71 -1.44
C ASN A 50 10.30 2.50 -0.66
N PHE A 51 11.46 2.65 -1.31
CA PHE A 51 12.78 2.53 -0.67
C PHE A 51 13.23 3.84 0.02
N SER A 52 12.30 4.77 0.27
CA SER A 52 12.63 6.00 0.99
C SER A 52 13.47 5.72 2.24
N PRO A 53 14.54 6.52 2.50
CA PRO A 53 14.95 7.72 1.76
C PRO A 53 15.95 7.45 0.61
N LEU A 54 16.18 6.23 0.20
CA LEU A 54 17.23 5.82 -0.74
C LEU A 54 16.92 6.14 -2.21
N TYR A 55 15.68 6.40 -2.56
CA TYR A 55 15.25 6.68 -3.94
C TYR A 55 14.76 8.13 -4.07
N ASP A 56 15.30 8.86 -5.02
CA ASP A 56 14.83 10.21 -5.39
C ASP A 56 13.81 10.12 -6.52
N VAL A 57 12.57 10.44 -6.20
CA VAL A 57 11.46 10.47 -7.15
C VAL A 57 11.57 11.59 -8.21
N SER A 58 12.46 12.56 -8.03
CA SER A 58 12.66 13.68 -8.96
C SER A 58 13.69 13.34 -10.03
N THR A 59 14.79 12.71 -9.62
CA THR A 59 15.87 12.27 -10.52
C THR A 59 15.67 10.84 -10.98
N GLN A 60 14.72 10.11 -10.36
CA GLN A 60 14.44 8.69 -10.64
C GLN A 60 15.67 7.80 -10.49
N SER A 61 16.45 8.06 -9.44
CA SER A 61 17.72 7.38 -9.18
C SER A 61 17.90 7.04 -7.70
N TRP A 62 18.83 6.13 -7.40
CA TRP A 62 19.30 5.93 -6.03
C TRP A 62 20.09 7.14 -5.55
N ILE A 63 19.95 7.52 -4.28
CA ILE A 63 20.63 8.66 -3.65
C ILE A 63 21.94 8.15 -3.03
N GLU A 64 23.06 8.48 -3.66
CA GLU A 64 24.40 8.02 -3.24
C GLU A 64 24.75 8.52 -1.83
N ASP A 65 24.60 9.80 -1.56
CA ASP A 65 24.98 10.43 -0.26
C ASP A 65 24.25 9.85 0.95
N LEU A 66 23.00 9.36 0.76
CA LEU A 66 22.22 8.76 1.83
C LEU A 66 22.41 7.25 1.94
N ALA A 67 22.91 6.63 0.90
CA ALA A 67 23.11 5.18 0.88
C ALA A 67 24.21 4.76 1.85
N ASP A 68 25.31 5.48 1.93
CA ASP A 68 26.50 5.13 2.72
C ASP A 68 26.20 4.79 4.19
N ASP A 69 25.20 5.46 4.77
CA ASP A 69 24.76 5.20 6.14
C ASP A 69 23.76 4.03 6.29
N ILE A 70 23.10 3.61 5.19
CA ILE A 70 21.95 2.69 5.22
C ILE A 70 22.23 1.38 4.48
N VAL A 71 22.86 1.47 3.30
CA VAL A 71 23.04 0.32 2.42
C VAL A 71 24.19 0.55 1.44
N ASP A 72 24.99 -0.46 1.19
CA ASP A 72 25.92 -0.45 0.06
C ASP A 72 25.11 -0.42 -1.25
N LEU A 73 25.28 0.60 -2.08
CA LEU A 73 24.49 0.78 -3.34
C LEU A 73 24.56 -0.44 -4.26
N GLU A 74 25.70 -1.14 -4.25
CA GLU A 74 25.88 -2.38 -5.04
C GLU A 74 24.90 -3.50 -4.67
N LYS A 75 24.31 -3.43 -3.47
CA LYS A 75 23.27 -4.38 -3.03
C LYS A 75 21.88 -4.05 -3.55
N LEU A 76 21.67 -2.84 -4.10
CA LEU A 76 20.39 -2.42 -4.66
C LEU A 76 20.26 -2.86 -6.13
N PRO A 77 19.03 -3.15 -6.60
CA PRO A 77 18.78 -3.53 -7.98
C PRO A 77 18.99 -2.36 -8.96
N GLU A 78 19.25 -2.68 -10.22
CA GLU A 78 19.20 -1.73 -11.33
C GLU A 78 17.77 -1.21 -11.53
N LEU A 79 17.62 0.10 -11.73
CA LEU A 79 16.33 0.76 -11.94
C LEU A 79 15.93 0.70 -13.42
N LEU A 80 14.73 0.22 -13.70
CA LEU A 80 14.14 0.14 -15.03
C LEU A 80 12.65 0.49 -14.97
N TRP A 81 11.97 0.59 -16.08
CA TRP A 81 10.50 0.72 -16.10
C TRP A 81 9.84 -0.66 -16.02
N SER A 82 8.64 -0.71 -15.47
CA SER A 82 7.91 -1.97 -15.24
C SER A 82 7.72 -2.80 -16.52
N THR A 83 7.62 -2.13 -17.67
CA THR A 83 7.40 -2.73 -18.99
C THR A 83 8.67 -3.04 -19.76
N ASP A 84 9.83 -2.59 -19.28
CA ASP A 84 11.09 -2.92 -19.90
C ASP A 84 11.36 -4.43 -19.85
N ILE A 85 12.03 -4.94 -20.86
CA ILE A 85 12.48 -6.33 -20.87
C ILE A 85 13.70 -6.44 -19.95
N ALA A 86 13.52 -7.04 -18.78
CA ALA A 86 14.59 -7.34 -17.84
C ALA A 86 15.61 -8.34 -18.42
N GLY A 87 15.10 -9.29 -19.18
CA GLY A 87 15.90 -10.37 -19.76
C GLY A 87 15.02 -11.43 -20.36
N TYR A 88 15.58 -12.62 -20.56
CA TYR A 88 14.91 -13.76 -21.15
C TYR A 88 15.01 -14.97 -20.23
N VAL A 89 14.01 -15.85 -20.28
CA VAL A 89 14.01 -17.11 -19.53
C VAL A 89 15.26 -17.91 -19.86
N SER A 90 16.09 -18.15 -18.86
CA SER A 90 17.32 -18.92 -18.99
C SER A 90 17.03 -20.42 -19.14
N GLN A 91 18.00 -21.18 -19.67
CA GLN A 91 17.87 -22.62 -19.78
C GLN A 91 17.55 -23.30 -18.45
N SER A 92 18.22 -22.88 -17.36
CA SER A 92 17.97 -23.44 -16.02
C SER A 92 16.56 -23.11 -15.51
N ALA A 93 16.07 -21.89 -15.80
CA ALA A 93 14.70 -21.50 -15.45
C ALA A 93 13.66 -22.27 -16.28
N ALA A 94 13.91 -22.45 -17.57
CA ALA A 94 13.06 -23.26 -18.46
C ALA A 94 12.90 -24.69 -17.93
N GLN A 95 14.01 -25.33 -17.54
CA GLN A 95 14.01 -26.67 -16.96
C GLN A 95 13.24 -26.76 -15.63
N ALA A 96 13.34 -25.73 -14.78
CA ALA A 96 12.70 -25.72 -13.48
C ALA A 96 11.20 -25.39 -13.52
N THR A 97 10.75 -24.61 -14.52
CA THR A 97 9.38 -24.06 -14.58
C THR A 97 8.52 -24.61 -15.72
N GLY A 98 9.13 -25.20 -16.75
CA GLY A 98 8.44 -25.60 -17.98
C GLY A 98 8.17 -24.43 -18.95
N LEU A 99 8.62 -23.23 -18.66
CA LEU A 99 8.56 -22.09 -19.60
C LEU A 99 9.52 -22.32 -20.76
N ALA A 100 9.20 -21.78 -21.93
CA ALA A 100 10.11 -21.83 -23.07
C ALA A 100 11.37 -20.98 -22.82
N GLU A 101 12.55 -21.54 -23.06
CA GLU A 101 13.81 -20.78 -23.02
C GLU A 101 13.74 -19.63 -24.03
N GLY A 102 14.28 -18.47 -23.65
CA GLY A 102 14.26 -17.27 -24.48
C GLY A 102 12.95 -16.48 -24.44
N THR A 103 11.95 -16.89 -23.66
CA THR A 103 10.73 -16.08 -23.45
C THR A 103 11.12 -14.74 -22.79
N PRO A 104 10.70 -13.58 -23.33
CA PRO A 104 11.00 -12.28 -22.71
C PRO A 104 10.29 -12.15 -21.35
N VAL A 105 11.02 -11.59 -20.40
CA VAL A 105 10.53 -11.32 -19.04
C VAL A 105 10.61 -9.83 -18.77
N THR A 106 9.48 -9.20 -18.45
CA THR A 106 9.44 -7.79 -18.05
C THR A 106 9.95 -7.61 -16.63
N VAL A 107 10.32 -6.37 -16.26
CA VAL A 107 10.70 -6.01 -14.90
C VAL A 107 9.54 -6.28 -13.93
N GLY A 108 8.30 -5.99 -14.37
CA GLY A 108 7.12 -6.12 -13.53
C GLY A 108 7.03 -5.05 -12.45
N THR A 109 6.09 -5.20 -11.53
CA THR A 109 5.85 -4.24 -10.44
C THR A 109 5.31 -4.95 -9.20
N ILE A 110 5.02 -4.19 -8.13
CA ILE A 110 4.37 -4.73 -6.92
C ILE A 110 2.87 -4.92 -7.13
N ASP A 111 2.26 -5.69 -6.23
CA ASP A 111 0.85 -6.10 -6.22
C ASP A 111 -0.12 -4.92 -6.42
N ALA A 112 -0.01 -3.87 -5.62
CA ALA A 112 -0.93 -2.73 -5.65
C ALA A 112 -1.01 -2.04 -7.03
N ALA A 113 0.13 -1.89 -7.72
CA ALA A 113 0.15 -1.30 -9.06
C ALA A 113 -0.42 -2.28 -10.11
N ALA A 114 -0.10 -3.58 -10.00
CA ALA A 114 -0.67 -4.61 -10.86
C ALA A 114 -2.20 -4.71 -10.69
N GLU A 115 -2.69 -4.64 -9.46
CA GLU A 115 -4.12 -4.60 -9.15
C GLU A 115 -4.79 -3.37 -9.76
N ALA A 116 -4.18 -2.18 -9.65
CA ALA A 116 -4.71 -0.97 -10.25
C ALA A 116 -4.88 -1.11 -11.77
N VAL A 117 -3.88 -1.65 -12.46
CA VAL A 117 -3.98 -1.92 -13.90
C VAL A 117 -5.08 -2.95 -14.19
N SER A 118 -5.20 -3.99 -13.37
CA SER A 118 -6.20 -5.05 -13.57
C SER A 118 -7.65 -4.56 -13.51
N VAL A 119 -7.90 -3.49 -12.75
CA VAL A 119 -9.22 -2.85 -12.65
C VAL A 119 -9.37 -1.63 -13.57
N GLY A 120 -8.43 -1.41 -14.49
CA GLY A 120 -8.54 -0.43 -15.56
C GLY A 120 -7.98 0.96 -15.25
N VAL A 121 -7.07 1.09 -14.28
CA VAL A 121 -6.38 2.37 -14.01
C VAL A 121 -5.28 2.58 -15.07
N ASN A 122 -5.67 3.13 -16.23
CA ASN A 122 -4.81 3.26 -17.40
C ASN A 122 -4.53 4.70 -17.84
N ALA A 123 -5.38 5.66 -17.46
CA ALA A 123 -5.27 7.05 -17.91
C ALA A 123 -5.27 8.04 -16.73
N PRO A 124 -4.73 9.26 -16.91
CA PRO A 124 -4.88 10.32 -15.92
C PRO A 124 -6.35 10.57 -15.58
N GLY A 125 -6.68 10.59 -14.29
CA GLY A 125 -8.04 10.68 -13.76
C GLY A 125 -8.63 9.33 -13.34
N ASP A 126 -8.09 8.20 -13.81
CA ASP A 126 -8.51 6.89 -13.32
C ASP A 126 -8.01 6.64 -11.91
N MET A 127 -8.86 6.04 -11.10
CA MET A 127 -8.57 5.80 -9.69
C MET A 127 -9.00 4.39 -9.28
N MET A 128 -8.13 3.69 -8.58
CA MET A 128 -8.48 2.52 -7.80
C MET A 128 -8.64 2.91 -6.33
N ALA A 129 -9.73 2.50 -5.71
CA ALA A 129 -9.92 2.55 -4.26
C ALA A 129 -10.13 1.12 -3.74
N MET A 130 -9.14 0.62 -3.03
CA MET A 130 -9.17 -0.72 -2.43
C MET A 130 -9.66 -0.63 -0.98
N TYR A 131 -10.84 -1.18 -0.72
CA TYR A 131 -11.42 -1.27 0.61
C TYR A 131 -11.17 -2.67 1.19
N GLY A 132 -10.13 -2.77 2.00
CA GLY A 132 -9.77 -3.97 2.74
C GLY A 132 -9.74 -3.72 4.25
N SER A 133 -8.81 -4.35 4.96
CA SER A 133 -8.54 -4.05 6.37
C SER A 133 -8.18 -2.57 6.58
N THR A 134 -7.52 -1.99 5.61
CA THR A 134 -7.19 -0.56 5.44
C THR A 134 -7.82 -0.06 4.14
N ILE A 135 -7.76 1.24 3.87
CA ILE A 135 -8.03 1.77 2.53
C ILE A 135 -6.72 2.12 1.87
N PHE A 136 -6.59 1.79 0.59
CA PHE A 136 -5.49 2.25 -0.25
C PHE A 136 -6.04 2.78 -1.56
N ILE A 137 -5.59 3.96 -1.95
CA ILE A 137 -6.05 4.67 -3.15
C ILE A 137 -4.85 4.93 -4.04
N ILE A 138 -4.99 4.62 -5.32
CA ILE A 138 -4.05 4.99 -6.39
C ILE A 138 -4.83 5.84 -7.39
N LEU A 139 -4.38 7.06 -7.62
CA LEU A 139 -4.89 7.97 -8.63
C LEU A 139 -3.81 8.23 -9.68
N ARG A 140 -4.11 7.92 -10.94
CA ARG A 140 -3.28 8.36 -12.07
C ARG A 140 -3.42 9.87 -12.26
N THR A 141 -2.29 10.56 -12.36
CA THR A 141 -2.27 12.01 -12.54
C THR A 141 -1.55 12.39 -13.82
N ALA A 142 -2.01 13.46 -14.49
CA ALA A 142 -1.41 13.94 -15.73
C ALA A 142 0.00 14.52 -15.54
N GLN A 143 0.32 14.91 -14.32
CA GLN A 143 1.61 15.45 -13.94
C GLN A 143 1.91 15.10 -12.48
N ARG A 144 3.15 15.27 -12.05
CA ARG A 144 3.53 15.09 -10.66
C ARG A 144 2.74 16.05 -9.76
N VAL A 145 2.04 15.48 -8.77
CA VAL A 145 1.39 16.23 -7.69
C VAL A 145 2.32 16.24 -6.49
N SER A 146 2.68 17.43 -6.03
CA SER A 146 3.49 17.64 -4.83
C SER A 146 2.58 18.14 -3.70
N ASP A 147 2.04 17.19 -2.92
CA ASP A 147 1.24 17.48 -1.73
C ASP A 147 1.80 16.64 -0.56
N PRO A 148 2.21 17.25 0.57
CA PRO A 148 2.80 16.55 1.70
C PRO A 148 1.82 15.54 2.37
N ARG A 149 0.54 15.65 2.08
CA ARG A 149 -0.49 14.71 2.56
C ARG A 149 -0.54 13.43 1.76
N LEU A 150 -0.07 13.44 0.51
CA LEU A 150 -0.13 12.33 -0.42
C LEU A 150 1.24 11.67 -0.60
N TRP A 151 1.23 10.42 -0.99
CA TRP A 151 2.42 9.79 -1.53
C TRP A 151 2.46 9.98 -3.04
N TYR A 152 3.64 10.12 -3.57
CA TYR A 152 3.89 10.18 -5.01
C TYR A 152 4.82 9.05 -5.42
N ALA A 153 4.57 8.48 -6.59
CA ALA A 153 5.51 7.63 -7.31
C ALA A 153 5.44 7.91 -8.82
N PRO A 154 6.53 7.71 -9.57
CA PRO A 154 6.44 7.47 -11.01
C PRO A 154 5.48 6.32 -11.25
N TRP A 155 4.69 6.36 -12.33
CA TRP A 155 3.84 5.22 -12.65
C TRP A 155 4.65 4.11 -13.33
N LEU A 156 4.00 3.20 -14.01
CA LEU A 156 4.62 2.00 -14.59
C LEU A 156 5.36 2.28 -15.90
N PHE A 157 5.10 3.43 -16.53
CA PHE A 157 5.69 3.85 -17.79
C PHE A 157 6.42 5.18 -17.62
N GLU A 158 7.45 5.40 -18.43
CA GLU A 158 8.23 6.63 -18.42
C GLU A 158 7.35 7.87 -18.63
N GLY A 159 7.58 8.89 -17.81
CA GLY A 159 6.83 10.17 -17.86
C GLY A 159 5.42 10.12 -17.30
N GLU A 160 4.99 9.00 -16.74
CA GLU A 160 3.68 8.87 -16.10
C GLU A 160 3.76 9.00 -14.58
N HIS A 161 2.64 9.39 -13.96
CA HIS A 161 2.59 9.76 -12.56
C HIS A 161 1.42 9.13 -11.82
N ALA A 162 1.64 8.81 -10.53
CA ALA A 162 0.58 8.40 -9.63
C ALA A 162 0.69 9.13 -8.28
N SER A 163 -0.45 9.49 -7.73
CA SER A 163 -0.59 9.93 -6.35
C SER A 163 -1.35 8.88 -5.56
N MET A 164 -0.93 8.67 -4.32
CA MET A 164 -1.47 7.62 -3.49
C MET A 164 -1.88 8.17 -2.13
N ALA A 165 -2.91 7.55 -1.57
CA ALA A 165 -3.42 7.85 -0.24
C ALA A 165 -3.84 6.56 0.46
N GLY A 166 -4.06 6.62 1.76
CA GLY A 166 -4.60 5.46 2.46
C GLY A 166 -4.93 5.72 3.91
N LEU A 167 -6.03 5.10 4.35
CA LEU A 167 -6.46 5.12 5.73
C LEU A 167 -5.94 3.89 6.47
N ALA A 168 -5.56 4.08 7.72
CA ALA A 168 -4.99 3.02 8.55
C ALA A 168 -6.03 1.98 9.00
N THR A 169 -7.30 2.35 9.07
CA THR A 169 -8.40 1.48 9.50
C THR A 169 -9.63 1.61 8.60
N SER A 170 -10.17 0.47 8.18
CA SER A 170 -11.41 0.33 7.43
C SER A 170 -12.11 -0.97 7.84
N GLY A 171 -11.96 -2.06 7.09
CA GLY A 171 -12.53 -3.36 7.45
C GLY A 171 -12.09 -3.86 8.82
N THR A 172 -10.86 -3.57 9.25
CA THR A 172 -10.43 -3.87 10.64
C THR A 172 -11.34 -3.22 11.66
N LEU A 173 -11.84 -2.02 11.41
CA LEU A 173 -12.73 -1.30 12.31
C LEU A 173 -14.13 -1.94 12.35
N THR A 174 -14.64 -2.45 11.23
CA THR A 174 -15.92 -3.17 11.22
C THR A 174 -15.82 -4.48 11.98
N HIS A 175 -14.70 -5.22 11.85
CA HIS A 175 -14.44 -6.41 12.66
C HIS A 175 -14.36 -6.09 14.15
N TRP A 176 -13.60 -5.05 14.53
CA TRP A 176 -13.54 -4.60 15.92
C TRP A 176 -14.93 -4.26 16.47
N PHE A 177 -15.77 -3.57 15.70
CA PHE A 177 -17.14 -3.23 16.13
C PHE A 177 -17.98 -4.48 16.37
N ARG A 178 -17.97 -5.43 15.43
CA ARG A 178 -18.62 -6.73 15.59
C ARG A 178 -18.17 -7.40 16.89
N ASP A 179 -16.87 -7.50 17.11
CA ASP A 179 -16.27 -8.24 18.21
C ASP A 179 -16.53 -7.56 19.58
N GLN A 180 -16.78 -6.25 19.61
CA GLN A 180 -17.05 -5.53 20.85
C GLN A 180 -18.54 -5.29 21.13
N PHE A 181 -19.35 -5.00 20.10
CA PHE A 181 -20.71 -4.52 20.24
C PHE A 181 -21.79 -5.46 19.69
N ALA A 182 -21.41 -6.57 19.06
CA ALA A 182 -22.34 -7.52 18.47
C ALA A 182 -22.06 -8.98 18.88
N LYS A 183 -21.64 -9.19 20.12
CA LYS A 183 -21.35 -10.53 20.69
C LYS A 183 -22.58 -11.43 20.83
N ASP A 184 -23.74 -10.85 20.76
CA ASP A 184 -25.05 -11.49 20.77
C ASP A 184 -25.44 -12.10 19.40
N LEU A 185 -24.75 -11.71 18.34
CA LEU A 185 -25.01 -12.19 16.98
C LEU A 185 -24.10 -13.36 16.63
N ASP A 186 -24.61 -14.25 15.76
CA ASP A 186 -23.78 -15.30 15.17
C ASP A 186 -22.67 -14.63 14.32
N PRO A 187 -21.39 -15.03 14.46
CA PRO A 187 -20.27 -14.41 13.74
C PRO A 187 -20.41 -14.43 12.22
N GLU A 188 -21.05 -15.46 11.64
CA GLU A 188 -21.23 -15.57 10.18
C GLU A 188 -22.36 -14.66 9.67
N GLU A 189 -23.35 -14.35 10.51
CA GLU A 189 -24.50 -13.50 10.19
C GLU A 189 -24.35 -12.05 10.69
N ALA A 190 -23.35 -11.78 11.52
CA ALA A 190 -23.23 -10.50 12.23
C ALA A 190 -23.14 -9.29 11.27
N PHE A 191 -22.36 -9.36 10.19
CA PHE A 191 -22.23 -8.22 9.26
C PHE A 191 -23.52 -7.92 8.49
N PRO A 192 -24.22 -8.92 7.90
CA PRO A 192 -25.54 -8.69 7.31
C PRO A 192 -26.54 -8.06 8.29
N LEU A 193 -26.60 -8.54 9.54
CA LEU A 193 -27.51 -8.01 10.56
C LEU A 193 -27.16 -6.59 10.99
N LEU A 194 -25.87 -6.31 11.21
CA LEU A 194 -25.41 -4.96 11.53
C LEU A 194 -25.70 -3.98 10.36
N ALA A 195 -25.58 -4.43 9.12
CA ALA A 195 -25.93 -3.63 7.95
C ALA A 195 -27.44 -3.33 7.91
N LEU A 196 -28.29 -4.31 8.24
CA LEU A 196 -29.75 -4.10 8.35
C LEU A 196 -30.10 -3.10 9.47
N GLU A 197 -29.52 -3.26 10.67
CA GLU A 197 -29.72 -2.31 11.77
C GLU A 197 -29.28 -0.88 11.37
N ALA A 198 -28.18 -0.75 10.60
CA ALA A 198 -27.70 0.54 10.13
C ALA A 198 -28.60 1.16 9.03
N GLN A 199 -29.36 0.37 8.27
CA GLN A 199 -30.31 0.87 7.29
C GLN A 199 -31.48 1.62 7.94
N ASP A 200 -31.87 1.23 9.15
CA ASP A 200 -32.91 1.92 9.92
C ASP A 200 -32.43 3.28 10.47
N SER A 201 -31.14 3.53 10.45
CA SER A 201 -30.56 4.81 10.83
C SER A 201 -30.46 5.74 9.63
N ALA A 202 -31.03 6.93 9.76
CA ALA A 202 -30.95 7.94 8.70
C ALA A 202 -29.47 8.37 8.44
N PRO A 203 -29.13 8.83 7.23
CA PRO A 203 -27.84 9.44 6.94
C PRO A 203 -27.46 10.51 7.97
N GLY A 204 -26.21 10.47 8.43
CA GLY A 204 -25.71 11.30 9.53
C GLY A 204 -25.92 10.68 10.90
N ALA A 205 -26.40 9.42 11.01
CA ALA A 205 -26.49 8.62 12.22
C ALA A 205 -27.04 9.39 13.43
N LYS A 206 -28.10 10.19 13.23
CA LYS A 206 -28.72 11.09 14.24
C LYS A 206 -27.73 12.08 14.87
N GLY A 207 -26.72 12.52 14.14
CA GLY A 207 -25.67 13.44 14.62
C GLY A 207 -24.48 12.76 15.30
N LEU A 208 -24.42 11.44 15.29
CA LEU A 208 -23.26 10.70 15.78
C LEU A 208 -22.17 10.68 14.70
N LEU A 209 -20.96 11.10 15.07
CA LEU A 209 -19.77 11.08 14.23
C LEU A 209 -18.76 10.10 14.78
N LEU A 210 -18.12 9.30 13.89
CA LEU A 210 -16.98 8.48 14.25
C LEU A 210 -15.72 9.01 13.55
N LEU A 211 -14.64 9.16 14.32
CA LEU A 211 -13.29 9.37 13.79
C LEU A 211 -12.61 8.00 13.68
N PRO A 212 -12.23 7.55 12.45
CA PRO A 212 -11.80 6.16 12.22
C PRO A 212 -10.32 5.89 12.56
N TYR A 213 -9.68 6.67 13.40
CA TYR A 213 -8.24 6.68 13.64
C TYR A 213 -7.78 5.65 14.71
N PHE A 214 -8.38 4.47 14.73
CA PHE A 214 -8.18 3.47 15.79
C PHE A 214 -6.77 2.87 15.83
N SER A 215 -6.02 2.92 14.72
CA SER A 215 -4.64 2.45 14.60
C SER A 215 -3.65 3.58 14.26
N GLY A 216 -3.93 4.79 14.73
CA GLY A 216 -3.29 5.98 14.17
C GLY A 216 -3.86 6.31 12.80
N GLU A 217 -3.28 7.31 12.12
CA GLU A 217 -3.71 7.62 10.75
C GLU A 217 -2.52 7.97 9.85
N ARG A 218 -2.66 7.61 8.58
CA ARG A 218 -1.72 7.92 7.52
C ARG A 218 -2.16 9.20 6.80
N THR A 219 -2.72 9.10 5.64
CA THR A 219 -3.22 10.24 4.85
C THR A 219 -4.57 10.73 5.41
N PRO A 220 -4.79 12.02 5.56
CA PRO A 220 -3.85 13.13 5.37
C PRO A 220 -3.12 13.59 6.64
N ILE A 221 -3.36 12.95 7.78
CA ILE A 221 -2.98 13.43 9.12
C ILE A 221 -1.53 13.05 9.46
N HIS A 222 -1.07 11.87 9.02
CA HIS A 222 0.26 11.30 9.32
C HIS A 222 0.61 11.28 10.82
N ASP A 223 -0.37 10.94 11.68
CA ASP A 223 -0.19 10.82 13.12
C ASP A 223 -0.42 9.38 13.59
N ALA A 224 0.65 8.69 13.98
CA ALA A 224 0.60 7.34 14.51
C ALA A 224 -0.07 7.27 15.90
N ASN A 225 -0.22 8.39 16.60
CA ASN A 225 -0.84 8.47 17.94
C ASN A 225 -2.31 8.89 17.88
N ALA A 226 -2.84 9.25 16.71
CA ALA A 226 -4.25 9.55 16.53
C ALA A 226 -5.12 8.41 17.07
N LYS A 227 -6.28 8.73 17.66
CA LYS A 227 -7.19 7.76 18.25
C LYS A 227 -8.59 7.88 17.66
N GLY A 228 -9.26 6.75 17.53
CA GLY A 228 -10.66 6.69 17.17
C GLY A 228 -11.55 7.26 18.29
N SER A 229 -12.68 7.83 17.89
CA SER A 229 -13.63 8.40 18.82
C SER A 229 -15.05 8.42 18.25
N PHE A 230 -16.04 8.12 19.08
CA PHE A 230 -17.42 8.48 18.83
C PHE A 230 -17.72 9.85 19.45
N PHE A 231 -18.21 10.78 18.66
CA PHE A 231 -18.58 12.11 19.10
C PHE A 231 -20.10 12.34 18.94
N GLY A 232 -20.74 12.86 19.97
CA GLY A 232 -22.17 13.13 19.97
C GLY A 232 -23.06 11.98 20.50
N LEU A 233 -22.47 10.93 21.10
CA LEU A 233 -23.21 9.79 21.65
C LEU A 233 -24.13 10.25 22.79
N ASN A 234 -25.39 9.77 22.78
CA ASN A 234 -26.38 9.98 23.83
C ASN A 234 -27.27 8.73 23.97
N LEU A 235 -28.20 8.76 24.94
CA LEU A 235 -29.04 7.62 25.31
C LEU A 235 -30.07 7.20 24.26
N THR A 236 -30.24 7.95 23.20
CA THR A 236 -31.18 7.63 22.10
C THR A 236 -30.53 6.86 20.95
N HIS A 237 -29.20 6.79 20.92
CA HIS A 237 -28.48 6.06 19.89
C HIS A 237 -28.54 4.55 20.12
N THR A 238 -28.77 3.83 19.04
CA THR A 238 -28.80 2.37 18.99
C THR A 238 -27.48 1.82 18.46
N ARG A 239 -27.29 0.50 18.51
CA ARG A 239 -26.18 -0.19 17.83
C ARG A 239 -26.15 0.08 16.34
N GLY A 240 -27.30 0.12 15.69
CA GLY A 240 -27.43 0.46 14.28
C GLY A 240 -26.97 1.88 13.96
N ASP A 241 -27.30 2.88 14.81
CA ASP A 241 -26.80 4.25 14.66
C ASP A 241 -25.26 4.30 14.80
N MET A 242 -24.70 3.55 15.75
CA MET A 242 -23.25 3.47 15.94
C MET A 242 -22.55 2.81 14.76
N TYR A 243 -23.10 1.71 14.21
CA TYR A 243 -22.54 1.05 13.04
C TYR A 243 -22.67 1.93 11.79
N ARG A 244 -23.78 2.65 11.64
CA ARG A 244 -23.97 3.68 10.60
C ARG A 244 -22.90 4.76 10.69
N ALA A 245 -22.68 5.33 11.86
CA ALA A 245 -21.64 6.34 12.09
C ALA A 245 -20.23 5.80 11.77
N LEU A 246 -19.98 4.52 12.04
CA LEU A 246 -18.70 3.87 11.72
C LEU A 246 -18.48 3.82 10.21
N ILE A 247 -19.44 3.34 9.43
CA ILE A 247 -19.35 3.27 7.97
C ILE A 247 -19.22 4.67 7.36
N GLU A 248 -20.01 5.64 7.83
CA GLU A 248 -19.93 7.03 7.39
C GLU A 248 -18.57 7.67 7.77
N GLY A 249 -18.02 7.38 8.95
CA GLY A 249 -16.72 7.86 9.40
C GLY A 249 -15.58 7.38 8.48
N ILE A 250 -15.63 6.11 8.06
CA ILE A 250 -14.69 5.56 7.05
C ILE A 250 -14.83 6.30 5.73
N ALA A 251 -16.08 6.55 5.27
CA ALA A 251 -16.35 7.28 4.02
C ALA A 251 -15.89 8.74 4.10
N TYR A 252 -16.08 9.41 5.23
CA TYR A 252 -15.60 10.78 5.44
C TYR A 252 -14.07 10.83 5.44
N GLY A 253 -13.40 9.85 6.07
CA GLY A 253 -11.94 9.74 6.00
C GLY A 253 -11.42 9.54 4.58
N THR A 254 -12.15 8.80 3.75
CA THR A 254 -11.82 8.62 2.32
C THR A 254 -11.97 9.93 1.53
N ARG A 255 -12.94 10.77 1.90
CA ARG A 255 -13.18 12.06 1.25
C ARG A 255 -12.20 13.14 1.67
N HIS A 256 -11.69 13.08 2.90
CA HIS A 256 -10.75 14.08 3.47
C HIS A 256 -9.42 14.09 2.72
#